data_01cdb060edd4e7dab8336df224e81368
#
_entry.id   01cdb060edd4e7dab8336df224e81368
#
_cell.length_a   1.000
_cell.length_b   1.000
_cell.length_c   1.000
_cell.angle_alpha   90.00
_cell.angle_beta   90.00
_cell.angle_gamma   90.00
#
_symmetry.space_group_name_H-M   'P 1'
#
loop_
_entity.id
_entity.type
_entity.pdbx_description
1 polymer ?
#
loop_
_entity_poly.entity_id
_entity_poly.type
_entity_poly.pdbx_seq_one_letter_code
_entity_poly.pdbx_strand_id
1 'polypeptide(L)'
;MSFSCPLCHQSLTQTQTSYVCPQRHQFDVAKEGYVNLLPVQHKRSRDPGDSAEMMQARRAFLDAGHYLPLREAIVAILTEQLSKNASAILDIGCGEGYYTHAFADAVPAVTTYGLDVSKVAIRAAAKRYSQVKFCVASSHRLPFADACMDAIIRIYAPCKAEELARVVKPGGLVITATPGPHHLMELKGLIYEQVRLHDPHTEVLEDFNLVKGISLSYPMHLKGSEAVALLQMTPFAWRAKTEVWEELATKAIFDCQTDFNLHIWQRSN
;
A
#
# COMPACT_ATOMS: atom_id res chain seq x y z
N MET A 1 -9.16 -12.26 15.61
CA MET A 1 -7.84 -12.41 14.98
C MET A 1 -6.90 -11.40 15.61
N SER A 2 -5.64 -11.77 15.83
CA SER A 2 -4.63 -10.93 16.48
C SER A 2 -3.33 -10.97 15.68
N PHE A 3 -2.44 -10.03 15.97
CA PHE A 3 -1.08 -10.02 15.44
C PHE A 3 -0.25 -11.21 15.99
N SER A 4 0.80 -11.59 15.27
CA SER A 4 1.83 -12.52 15.73
C SER A 4 3.06 -11.76 16.21
N CYS A 5 3.70 -12.28 17.24
CA CYS A 5 4.91 -11.70 17.81
C CYS A 5 6.05 -11.73 16.78
N PRO A 6 6.69 -10.60 16.46
CA PRO A 6 7.79 -10.58 15.49
C PRO A 6 9.07 -11.26 15.98
N LEU A 7 9.16 -11.63 17.28
CA LEU A 7 10.33 -12.24 17.89
C LEU A 7 10.20 -13.77 18.04
N CYS A 8 9.02 -14.27 18.42
CA CYS A 8 8.80 -15.70 18.66
C CYS A 8 7.69 -16.31 17.83
N HIS A 9 7.00 -15.52 17.01
CA HIS A 9 5.92 -15.90 16.08
C HIS A 9 4.65 -16.46 16.74
N GLN A 10 4.57 -16.46 18.05
CA GLN A 10 3.35 -16.83 18.77
C GLN A 10 2.31 -15.72 18.72
N SER A 11 1.04 -16.05 18.89
CA SER A 11 -0.05 -15.09 18.88
C SER A 11 0.12 -14.03 19.96
N LEU A 12 -0.19 -12.79 19.62
CA LEU A 12 -0.24 -11.67 20.55
C LEU A 12 -1.65 -11.51 21.11
N THR A 13 -1.75 -11.41 22.41
CA THR A 13 -3.02 -11.07 23.09
C THR A 13 -3.04 -9.58 23.39
N GLN A 14 -4.10 -8.89 22.99
CA GLN A 14 -4.29 -7.49 23.27
C GLN A 14 -4.75 -7.28 24.71
N THR A 15 -4.03 -6.41 25.42
CA THR A 15 -4.43 -5.84 26.72
C THR A 15 -5.00 -4.43 26.50
N GLN A 16 -5.25 -3.67 27.58
CA GLN A 16 -5.71 -2.29 27.44
C GLN A 16 -4.69 -1.38 26.73
N THR A 17 -3.40 -1.59 26.97
CA THR A 17 -2.33 -0.69 26.52
C THR A 17 -1.26 -1.36 25.68
N SER A 18 -1.30 -2.67 25.49
CA SER A 18 -0.24 -3.39 24.79
C SER A 18 -0.73 -4.70 24.17
N TYR A 19 0.15 -5.28 23.36
CA TYR A 19 0.06 -6.66 22.86
C TYR A 19 1.16 -7.50 23.52
N VAL A 20 0.81 -8.67 24.05
CA VAL A 20 1.74 -9.55 24.79
C VAL A 20 1.65 -10.97 24.27
N CYS A 21 2.78 -11.64 24.04
CA CYS A 21 2.83 -13.05 23.68
C CYS A 21 3.04 -13.95 24.92
N PRO A 22 2.81 -15.29 24.82
CA PRO A 22 3.05 -16.23 25.92
C PRO A 22 4.48 -16.21 26.48
N GLN A 23 5.48 -15.82 25.66
CA GLN A 23 6.86 -15.62 26.09
C GLN A 23 7.14 -14.24 26.69
N ARG A 24 6.09 -13.47 26.98
CA ARG A 24 6.14 -12.15 27.63
C ARG A 24 6.83 -11.05 26.80
N HIS A 25 6.99 -11.22 25.49
CA HIS A 25 7.34 -10.09 24.65
C HIS A 25 6.15 -9.13 24.60
N GLN A 26 6.39 -7.86 24.87
CA GLN A 26 5.35 -6.83 24.97
C GLN A 26 5.60 -5.71 23.95
N PHE A 27 4.53 -5.26 23.33
CA PHE A 27 4.51 -4.18 22.33
C PHE A 27 3.40 -3.19 22.70
N ASP A 28 3.79 -1.99 23.07
CA ASP A 28 2.83 -0.99 23.52
C ASP A 28 2.00 -0.44 22.35
N VAL A 29 0.71 -0.22 22.62
CA VAL A 29 -0.18 0.49 21.69
C VAL A 29 0.08 1.98 21.87
N ALA A 30 0.40 2.67 20.76
CA ALA A 30 0.58 4.10 20.77
C ALA A 30 -0.76 4.80 21.08
N LYS A 31 -0.69 6.02 21.59
CA LYS A 31 -1.89 6.82 21.88
C LYS A 31 -2.78 7.06 20.65
N GLU A 32 -2.21 6.99 19.45
CA GLU A 32 -2.91 7.09 18.18
C GLU A 32 -3.59 5.77 17.76
N GLY A 33 -3.36 4.66 18.49
CA GLY A 33 -4.03 3.36 18.27
C GLY A 33 -3.25 2.36 17.42
N TYR A 34 -2.03 2.66 16.96
CA TYR A 34 -1.20 1.70 16.23
C TYR A 34 -0.22 0.95 17.17
N VAL A 35 0.31 -0.16 16.68
CA VAL A 35 1.38 -0.92 17.35
C VAL A 35 2.63 -1.00 16.46
N ASN A 36 3.81 -0.90 17.07
CA ASN A 36 5.08 -1.09 16.37
C ASN A 36 5.58 -2.52 16.56
N LEU A 37 5.48 -3.30 15.50
CA LEU A 37 5.93 -4.70 15.42
C LEU A 37 7.18 -4.88 14.54
N LEU A 38 7.94 -3.79 14.29
CA LEU A 38 9.20 -3.83 13.56
C LEU A 38 10.38 -3.81 14.54
N PRO A 39 11.01 -4.95 14.83
CA PRO A 39 12.18 -5.02 15.71
C PRO A 39 13.33 -4.17 15.15
N VAL A 40 14.12 -3.56 16.04
CA VAL A 40 15.23 -2.67 15.67
C VAL A 40 16.25 -3.40 14.77
N GLN A 41 16.54 -4.66 15.06
CA GLN A 41 17.46 -5.50 14.28
C GLN A 41 16.97 -5.79 12.85
N HIS A 42 15.68 -5.60 12.56
CA HIS A 42 15.09 -5.80 11.24
C HIS A 42 14.93 -4.51 10.43
N LYS A 43 15.30 -3.37 11.01
CA LYS A 43 15.34 -2.10 10.28
C LYS A 43 16.51 -2.10 9.31
N ARG A 44 16.22 -1.86 8.03
CA ARG A 44 17.25 -1.72 6.98
C ARG A 44 17.86 -0.33 6.89
N SER A 45 17.16 0.67 7.42
CA SER A 45 17.61 2.06 7.51
C SER A 45 17.17 2.66 8.84
N ARG A 46 17.77 3.80 9.22
CA ARG A 46 17.41 4.51 10.45
C ARG A 46 15.96 5.01 10.41
N ASP A 47 15.57 5.56 9.26
CA ASP A 47 14.22 6.05 8.96
C ASP A 47 13.72 5.39 7.67
N PRO A 48 13.10 4.18 7.76
CA PRO A 48 12.57 3.51 6.59
C PRO A 48 11.30 4.18 6.09
N GLY A 49 11.13 4.21 4.77
CA GLY A 49 9.99 4.84 4.09
C GLY A 49 10.39 6.10 3.33
N ASP A 50 9.39 6.82 2.87
CA ASP A 50 9.55 8.06 2.14
C ASP A 50 9.99 9.23 3.05
N SER A 51 10.65 10.23 2.48
CA SER A 51 10.96 11.47 3.21
C SER A 51 9.67 12.23 3.60
N ALA A 52 9.81 13.16 4.55
CA ALA A 52 8.67 14.00 4.97
C ALA A 52 8.08 14.79 3.80
N GLU A 53 8.94 15.31 2.93
CA GLU A 53 8.52 16.05 1.73
C GLU A 53 7.77 15.17 0.74
N MET A 54 8.25 13.94 0.50
CA MET A 54 7.57 12.97 -0.36
C MET A 54 6.21 12.58 0.20
N MET A 55 6.11 12.36 1.51
CA MET A 55 4.83 12.03 2.17
C MET A 55 3.84 13.19 2.09
N GLN A 56 4.30 14.42 2.29
CA GLN A 56 3.45 15.61 2.18
C GLN A 56 2.94 15.80 0.74
N ALA A 57 3.82 15.67 -0.25
CA ALA A 57 3.46 15.76 -1.65
C ALA A 57 2.46 14.67 -2.06
N ARG A 58 2.68 13.43 -1.62
CA ARG A 58 1.75 12.31 -1.86
C ARG A 58 0.39 12.56 -1.24
N ARG A 59 0.35 13.05 -0.01
CA ARG A 59 -0.92 13.39 0.67
C ARG A 59 -1.69 14.44 -0.12
N ALA A 60 -1.04 15.56 -0.48
CA ALA A 60 -1.67 16.63 -1.25
C ALA A 60 -2.20 16.14 -2.60
N PHE A 61 -1.41 15.32 -3.30
CA PHE A 61 -1.79 14.76 -4.60
C PHE A 61 -2.97 13.78 -4.50
N LEU A 62 -2.95 12.88 -3.51
CA LEU A 62 -4.03 11.91 -3.31
C LEU A 62 -5.31 12.58 -2.81
N ASP A 63 -5.21 13.54 -1.89
CA ASP A 63 -6.36 14.29 -1.36
C ASP A 63 -7.00 15.17 -2.45
N ALA A 64 -6.25 15.57 -3.49
CA ALA A 64 -6.79 16.24 -4.68
C ALA A 64 -7.61 15.30 -5.61
N GLY A 65 -7.59 14.00 -5.37
CA GLY A 65 -8.43 13.02 -6.06
C GLY A 65 -7.86 12.44 -7.35
N HIS A 66 -6.59 12.71 -7.68
CA HIS A 66 -6.01 12.27 -8.95
C HIS A 66 -5.91 10.74 -9.08
N TYR A 67 -5.85 9.99 -7.96
CA TYR A 67 -5.88 8.53 -7.94
C TYR A 67 -7.19 7.95 -7.35
N LEU A 68 -8.23 8.78 -7.27
CA LEU A 68 -9.56 8.33 -6.86
C LEU A 68 -10.10 7.19 -7.76
N PRO A 69 -9.96 7.23 -9.11
CA PRO A 69 -10.41 6.13 -9.95
C PRO A 69 -9.72 4.80 -9.63
N LEU A 70 -8.42 4.81 -9.28
CA LEU A 70 -7.72 3.61 -8.83
C LEU A 70 -8.30 3.07 -7.52
N ARG A 71 -8.52 3.95 -6.54
CA ARG A 71 -9.12 3.57 -5.25
C ARG A 71 -10.51 2.96 -5.43
N GLU A 72 -11.37 3.59 -6.22
CA GLU A 72 -12.71 3.10 -6.51
C GLU A 72 -12.71 1.76 -7.24
N ALA A 73 -11.80 1.56 -8.19
CA ALA A 73 -11.65 0.29 -8.89
C ALA A 73 -11.28 -0.86 -7.93
N ILE A 74 -10.37 -0.62 -6.99
CA ILE A 74 -9.97 -1.64 -6.00
C ILE A 74 -11.11 -1.89 -5.01
N VAL A 75 -11.81 -0.86 -4.56
CA VAL A 75 -13.01 -0.99 -3.72
C VAL A 75 -14.07 -1.83 -4.41
N ALA A 76 -14.33 -1.60 -5.69
CA ALA A 76 -15.30 -2.39 -6.47
C ALA A 76 -14.89 -3.87 -6.55
N ILE A 77 -13.59 -4.15 -6.79
CA ILE A 77 -13.05 -5.52 -6.79
C ILE A 77 -13.27 -6.19 -5.43
N LEU A 78 -12.96 -5.51 -4.33
CA LEU A 78 -13.15 -6.04 -2.99
C LEU A 78 -14.61 -6.38 -2.72
N THR A 79 -15.53 -5.46 -3.00
CA THR A 79 -16.96 -5.66 -2.75
C THR A 79 -17.58 -6.75 -3.61
N GLU A 80 -17.06 -6.95 -4.84
CA GLU A 80 -17.54 -7.98 -5.77
C GLU A 80 -16.96 -9.37 -5.45
N GLN A 81 -15.67 -9.44 -5.13
CA GLN A 81 -14.91 -10.71 -5.10
C GLN A 81 -14.70 -11.26 -3.68
N LEU A 82 -14.81 -10.41 -2.65
CA LEU A 82 -14.58 -10.85 -1.28
C LEU A 82 -15.70 -11.78 -0.81
N SER A 83 -15.32 -12.89 -0.17
CA SER A 83 -16.30 -13.82 0.43
C SER A 83 -17.24 -13.11 1.42
N LYS A 84 -18.51 -13.45 1.39
CA LYS A 84 -19.51 -12.95 2.36
C LYS A 84 -19.18 -13.32 3.81
N ASN A 85 -18.37 -14.37 4.00
CA ASN A 85 -17.93 -14.83 5.32
C ASN A 85 -16.50 -14.31 5.66
N ALA A 86 -15.98 -13.35 4.89
CA ALA A 86 -14.68 -12.76 5.14
C ALA A 86 -14.64 -12.11 6.52
N SER A 87 -13.51 -12.27 7.20
CA SER A 87 -13.29 -11.76 8.56
C SER A 87 -12.16 -10.73 8.64
N ALA A 88 -11.20 -10.80 7.74
CA ALA A 88 -10.04 -9.91 7.76
C ALA A 88 -9.41 -9.67 6.39
N ILE A 89 -9.00 -8.43 6.16
CA ILE A 89 -8.20 -8.01 5.00
C ILE A 89 -6.99 -7.21 5.46
N LEU A 90 -5.93 -7.20 4.64
CA LEU A 90 -4.69 -6.51 4.90
C LEU A 90 -4.26 -5.65 3.71
N ASP A 91 -3.96 -4.38 3.96
CA ASP A 91 -3.31 -3.48 3.01
C ASP A 91 -1.81 -3.38 3.35
N ILE A 92 -0.95 -3.87 2.46
CA ILE A 92 0.51 -3.86 2.60
C ILE A 92 1.08 -2.61 1.94
N GLY A 93 1.91 -1.86 2.68
CA GLY A 93 2.45 -0.59 2.23
C GLY A 93 1.37 0.50 2.24
N CYS A 94 0.54 0.48 3.28
CA CYS A 94 -0.66 1.33 3.37
C CYS A 94 -0.37 2.84 3.47
N GLY A 95 0.89 3.23 3.71
CA GLY A 95 1.28 4.62 3.87
C GLY A 95 0.44 5.33 4.94
N GLU A 96 -0.14 6.47 4.60
CA GLU A 96 -1.01 7.24 5.47
C GLU A 96 -2.50 6.82 5.43
N GLY A 97 -2.80 5.67 4.82
CA GLY A 97 -4.12 5.05 4.87
C GLY A 97 -5.14 5.57 3.84
N TYR A 98 -4.69 6.27 2.80
CA TYR A 98 -5.58 6.82 1.75
C TYR A 98 -6.47 5.76 1.08
N TYR A 99 -5.92 4.61 0.76
CA TYR A 99 -6.69 3.48 0.21
C TYR A 99 -7.34 2.67 1.33
N THR A 100 -6.59 2.40 2.39
CA THR A 100 -6.98 1.49 3.48
C THR A 100 -8.30 1.86 4.14
N HIS A 101 -8.53 3.16 4.40
CA HIS A 101 -9.80 3.60 5.01
C HIS A 101 -10.99 3.36 4.09
N ALA A 102 -10.83 3.55 2.77
CA ALA A 102 -11.89 3.29 1.81
C ALA A 102 -12.23 1.80 1.73
N PHE A 103 -11.24 0.92 1.90
CA PHE A 103 -11.49 -0.52 2.02
C PHE A 103 -12.30 -0.86 3.27
N ALA A 104 -11.92 -0.29 4.42
CA ALA A 104 -12.64 -0.48 5.68
C ALA A 104 -14.09 0.01 5.59
N ASP A 105 -14.32 1.15 4.97
CA ASP A 105 -15.66 1.72 4.78
C ASP A 105 -16.52 0.87 3.83
N ALA A 106 -15.90 0.28 2.80
CA ALA A 106 -16.60 -0.57 1.83
C ALA A 106 -17.02 -1.92 2.38
N VAL A 107 -16.27 -2.47 3.35
CA VAL A 107 -16.53 -3.78 3.96
C VAL A 107 -16.53 -3.69 5.50
N PRO A 108 -17.44 -2.94 6.10
CA PRO A 108 -17.40 -2.57 7.53
C PRO A 108 -17.53 -3.77 8.49
N ALA A 109 -18.05 -4.90 8.03
CA ALA A 109 -18.13 -6.14 8.81
C ALA A 109 -16.79 -6.90 8.87
N VAL A 110 -15.80 -6.50 8.05
CA VAL A 110 -14.49 -7.14 7.93
C VAL A 110 -13.44 -6.31 8.66
N THR A 111 -12.61 -6.96 9.47
CA THR A 111 -11.49 -6.26 10.11
C THR A 111 -10.45 -5.88 9.06
N THR A 112 -10.19 -4.59 8.90
CA THR A 112 -9.16 -4.08 7.99
C THR A 112 -7.88 -3.77 8.76
N TYR A 113 -6.77 -4.33 8.29
CA TYR A 113 -5.43 -4.06 8.77
C TYR A 113 -4.65 -3.23 7.75
N GLY A 114 -3.84 -2.29 8.24
CA GLY A 114 -2.88 -1.53 7.45
C GLY A 114 -1.47 -1.72 7.99
N LEU A 115 -0.53 -2.04 7.11
CA LEU A 115 0.86 -2.29 7.44
C LEU A 115 1.79 -1.43 6.62
N ASP A 116 2.74 -0.77 7.27
CA ASP A 116 3.84 -0.05 6.61
C ASP A 116 5.10 -0.08 7.48
N VAL A 117 6.26 0.09 6.87
CA VAL A 117 7.56 0.19 7.59
C VAL A 117 7.77 1.58 8.16
N SER A 118 7.08 2.59 7.64
CA SER A 118 7.19 3.98 8.08
C SER A 118 6.33 4.24 9.31
N LYS A 119 6.99 4.41 10.46
CA LYS A 119 6.31 4.80 11.70
C LYS A 119 5.59 6.14 11.57
N VAL A 120 6.15 7.07 10.82
CA VAL A 120 5.56 8.40 10.60
C VAL A 120 4.27 8.29 9.82
N ALA A 121 4.25 7.50 8.73
CA ALA A 121 3.07 7.26 7.93
C ALA A 121 1.97 6.54 8.73
N ILE A 122 2.31 5.47 9.43
CA ILE A 122 1.36 4.71 10.28
C ILE A 122 0.77 5.58 11.40
N ARG A 123 1.59 6.43 12.03
CA ARG A 123 1.09 7.38 13.05
C ARG A 123 0.08 8.36 12.46
N ALA A 124 0.34 8.89 11.26
CA ALA A 124 -0.59 9.78 10.56
C ALA A 124 -1.88 9.06 10.18
N ALA A 125 -1.78 7.82 9.65
CA ALA A 125 -2.93 6.98 9.31
C ALA A 125 -3.80 6.68 10.54
N ALA A 126 -3.20 6.25 11.64
CA ALA A 126 -3.92 5.92 12.87
C ALA A 126 -4.65 7.12 13.49
N LYS A 127 -4.08 8.33 13.38
CA LYS A 127 -4.75 9.56 13.80
C LYS A 127 -6.00 9.89 12.99
N ARG A 128 -5.99 9.55 11.70
CA ARG A 128 -7.09 9.89 10.77
C ARG A 128 -8.18 8.83 10.74
N TYR A 129 -7.84 7.54 10.91
CA TYR A 129 -8.71 6.42 10.58
C TYR A 129 -8.74 5.37 11.70
N SER A 130 -9.55 5.63 12.72
CA SER A 130 -9.66 4.76 13.91
C SER A 130 -10.32 3.40 13.66
N GLN A 131 -11.02 3.24 12.53
CA GLN A 131 -11.68 1.98 12.14
C GLN A 131 -10.70 0.94 11.57
N VAL A 132 -9.45 1.32 11.28
CA VAL A 132 -8.41 0.43 10.75
C VAL A 132 -7.41 0.07 11.85
N LYS A 133 -6.97 -1.18 11.87
CA LYS A 133 -5.91 -1.64 12.76
C LYS A 133 -4.56 -1.48 12.08
N PHE A 134 -3.84 -0.42 12.45
CA PHE A 134 -2.53 -0.12 11.87
C PHE A 134 -1.39 -0.73 12.67
N CYS A 135 -0.36 -1.23 11.96
CA CYS A 135 0.91 -1.65 12.55
C CYS A 135 2.12 -1.21 11.73
N VAL A 136 3.21 -0.89 12.41
CA VAL A 136 4.54 -0.75 11.80
C VAL A 136 5.16 -2.13 11.73
N ALA A 137 5.39 -2.64 10.52
CA ALA A 137 5.98 -3.95 10.32
C ALA A 137 6.59 -4.08 8.91
N SER A 138 7.37 -5.14 8.70
CA SER A 138 7.96 -5.47 7.40
C SER A 138 7.07 -6.42 6.60
N SER A 139 6.93 -6.16 5.31
CA SER A 139 6.32 -7.10 4.36
C SER A 139 7.18 -8.34 4.07
N HIS A 140 8.43 -8.37 4.52
CA HIS A 140 9.32 -9.53 4.37
C HIS A 140 8.94 -10.67 5.32
N ARG A 141 8.31 -10.34 6.45
CA ARG A 141 7.69 -11.26 7.37
C ARG A 141 6.47 -10.58 8.00
N LEU A 142 5.32 -11.00 7.56
CA LEU A 142 4.06 -10.44 8.01
C LEU A 142 3.75 -10.86 9.46
N PRO A 143 3.38 -9.94 10.35
CA PRO A 143 3.08 -10.23 11.74
C PRO A 143 1.67 -10.83 11.93
N PHE A 144 1.37 -11.86 11.18
CA PHE A 144 0.08 -12.54 11.17
C PHE A 144 0.26 -14.06 11.13
N ALA A 145 -0.71 -14.78 11.67
CA ALA A 145 -0.76 -16.23 11.63
C ALA A 145 -0.96 -16.76 10.20
N ASP A 146 -0.69 -18.03 10.01
CA ASP A 146 -0.95 -18.73 8.76
C ASP A 146 -2.46 -18.75 8.44
N ALA A 147 -2.79 -18.69 7.18
CA ALA A 147 -4.16 -18.80 6.64
C ALA A 147 -5.19 -17.96 7.43
N CYS A 148 -4.89 -16.68 7.66
CA CYS A 148 -5.72 -15.83 8.48
C CYS A 148 -6.36 -14.65 7.74
N MET A 149 -5.89 -14.29 6.54
CA MET A 149 -6.42 -13.21 5.72
C MET A 149 -7.31 -13.73 4.60
N ASP A 150 -8.47 -13.11 4.43
CA ASP A 150 -9.38 -13.40 3.31
C ASP A 150 -8.95 -12.68 2.04
N ALA A 151 -8.34 -11.50 2.18
CA ALA A 151 -7.68 -10.80 1.07
C ALA A 151 -6.48 -9.99 1.55
N ILE A 152 -5.49 -9.86 0.67
CA ILE A 152 -4.36 -8.93 0.81
C ILE A 152 -4.37 -7.99 -0.40
N ILE A 153 -4.22 -6.69 -0.14
CA ILE A 153 -4.09 -5.66 -1.16
C ILE A 153 -2.63 -5.14 -1.17
N ARG A 154 -2.06 -4.99 -2.35
CA ARG A 154 -0.73 -4.41 -2.56
C ARG A 154 -0.80 -3.36 -3.66
N ILE A 155 -0.58 -2.11 -3.31
CA ILE A 155 -0.50 -1.00 -4.26
C ILE A 155 0.95 -0.53 -4.30
N TYR A 156 1.70 -0.91 -5.33
CA TYR A 156 3.15 -0.63 -5.48
C TYR A 156 4.02 -1.17 -4.33
N ALA A 157 3.49 -2.10 -3.53
CA ALA A 157 4.19 -2.60 -2.36
C ALA A 157 4.75 -4.01 -2.61
N PRO A 158 6.06 -4.22 -2.41
CA PRO A 158 6.66 -5.54 -2.53
C PRO A 158 6.29 -6.42 -1.34
N CYS A 159 6.07 -7.71 -1.60
CA CYS A 159 5.93 -8.73 -0.59
C CYS A 159 6.43 -10.05 -1.16
N LYS A 160 7.02 -10.90 -0.33
CA LYS A 160 7.44 -12.24 -0.75
C LYS A 160 6.23 -13.12 -1.05
N ALA A 161 6.26 -13.86 -2.14
CA ALA A 161 5.20 -14.80 -2.51
C ALA A 161 4.92 -15.84 -1.41
N GLU A 162 5.98 -16.35 -0.76
CA GLU A 162 5.89 -17.27 0.38
C GLU A 162 5.08 -16.70 1.55
N GLU A 163 5.25 -15.41 1.86
CA GLU A 163 4.51 -14.74 2.95
C GLU A 163 3.05 -14.52 2.57
N LEU A 164 2.78 -14.19 1.30
CA LEU A 164 1.41 -14.12 0.79
C LEU A 164 0.73 -15.48 0.87
N ALA A 165 1.38 -16.54 0.39
CA ALA A 165 0.87 -17.91 0.45
C ALA A 165 0.67 -18.38 1.89
N ARG A 166 1.55 -18.00 2.83
CA ARG A 166 1.41 -18.35 4.24
C ARG A 166 0.19 -17.70 4.90
N VAL A 167 -0.02 -16.41 4.65
CA VAL A 167 -0.97 -15.59 5.42
C VAL A 167 -2.37 -15.58 4.81
N VAL A 168 -2.50 -15.67 3.49
CA VAL A 168 -3.80 -15.74 2.80
C VAL A 168 -4.43 -17.12 3.02
N LYS A 169 -5.71 -17.17 3.31
CA LYS A 169 -6.48 -18.43 3.41
C LYS A 169 -6.52 -19.15 2.06
N PRO A 170 -6.62 -20.49 2.03
CA PRO A 170 -6.99 -21.21 0.80
C PRO A 170 -8.26 -20.60 0.18
N GLY A 171 -8.25 -20.34 -1.12
CA GLY A 171 -9.32 -19.62 -1.81
C GLY A 171 -9.39 -18.10 -1.55
N GLY A 172 -8.56 -17.58 -0.67
CA GLY A 172 -8.43 -16.14 -0.42
C GLY A 172 -7.74 -15.39 -1.57
N LEU A 173 -7.78 -14.08 -1.53
CA LEU A 173 -7.39 -13.21 -2.64
C LEU A 173 -6.10 -12.43 -2.37
N VAL A 174 -5.34 -12.17 -3.43
CA VAL A 174 -4.34 -11.10 -3.48
C VAL A 174 -4.73 -10.16 -4.61
N ILE A 175 -4.87 -8.87 -4.30
CA ILE A 175 -5.18 -7.81 -5.27
C ILE A 175 -3.94 -6.94 -5.40
N THR A 176 -3.40 -6.83 -6.61
CA THR A 176 -2.21 -6.03 -6.87
C THR A 176 -2.52 -4.88 -7.81
N ALA A 177 -1.92 -3.72 -7.56
CA ALA A 177 -1.89 -2.59 -8.49
C ALA A 177 -0.43 -2.26 -8.81
N THR A 178 -0.09 -2.30 -10.09
CA THR A 178 1.25 -1.99 -10.60
C THR A 178 1.15 -0.99 -11.76
N PRO A 179 2.22 -0.24 -12.09
CA PRO A 179 2.20 0.65 -13.23
C PRO A 179 2.09 -0.15 -14.53
N GLY A 180 1.18 0.27 -15.42
CA GLY A 180 1.12 -0.20 -16.78
C GLY A 180 2.24 0.39 -17.65
N PRO A 181 2.39 -0.07 -18.91
CA PRO A 181 3.49 0.35 -19.78
C PRO A 181 3.60 1.86 -19.97
N HIS A 182 2.47 2.57 -20.07
CA HIS A 182 2.40 4.00 -20.38
C HIS A 182 2.23 4.90 -19.14
N HIS A 183 2.36 4.34 -17.93
CA HIS A 183 2.15 5.10 -16.70
C HIS A 183 3.13 6.27 -16.57
N LEU A 184 2.60 7.49 -16.44
CA LEU A 184 3.32 8.75 -16.28
C LEU A 184 4.34 9.03 -17.42
N MET A 185 4.00 8.66 -18.64
CA MET A 185 4.90 8.72 -19.79
C MET A 185 5.34 10.16 -20.10
N GLU A 186 4.41 11.12 -20.00
CA GLU A 186 4.70 12.54 -20.25
C GLU A 186 5.64 13.12 -19.18
N LEU A 187 5.44 12.75 -17.90
CA LEU A 187 6.34 13.18 -16.82
C LEU A 187 7.74 12.57 -16.99
N LYS A 188 7.83 11.30 -17.34
CA LYS A 188 9.11 10.63 -17.63
C LYS A 188 9.82 11.25 -18.82
N GLY A 189 9.09 11.70 -19.84
CA GLY A 189 9.62 12.37 -21.02
C GLY A 189 10.33 13.69 -20.72
N LEU A 190 9.99 14.36 -19.62
CA LEU A 190 10.71 15.56 -19.15
C LEU A 190 12.04 15.24 -18.46
N ILE A 191 12.22 14.01 -17.99
CA ILE A 191 13.34 13.59 -17.15
C ILE A 191 14.35 12.75 -17.92
N TYR A 192 13.88 11.88 -18.81
CA TYR A 192 14.68 10.91 -19.54
C TYR A 192 14.69 11.22 -21.03
N GLU A 193 15.86 11.19 -21.66
CA GLU A 193 16.00 11.34 -23.12
C GLU A 193 15.28 10.21 -23.89
N GLN A 194 15.27 9.02 -23.31
CA GLN A 194 14.54 7.87 -23.83
C GLN A 194 13.67 7.29 -22.73
N VAL A 195 12.35 7.41 -22.91
CA VAL A 195 11.39 6.81 -21.99
C VAL A 195 11.30 5.31 -22.25
N ARG A 196 11.69 4.52 -21.26
CA ARG A 196 11.46 3.07 -21.29
C ARG A 196 10.06 2.81 -20.74
N LEU A 197 9.25 2.10 -21.53
CA LEU A 197 7.96 1.62 -21.08
C LEU A 197 8.16 0.62 -19.93
N HIS A 198 7.20 0.53 -19.02
CA HIS A 198 7.20 -0.53 -18.04
C HIS A 198 7.05 -1.88 -18.75
N ASP A 199 7.73 -2.89 -18.24
CA ASP A 199 7.59 -4.25 -18.74
C ASP A 199 6.13 -4.70 -18.52
N PRO A 200 5.42 -5.15 -19.56
CA PRO A 200 4.07 -5.67 -19.41
C PRO A 200 4.02 -7.02 -18.69
N HIS A 201 5.17 -7.55 -18.27
CA HIS A 201 5.25 -8.83 -17.61
C HIS A 201 4.42 -8.86 -16.34
N THR A 202 3.48 -9.80 -16.29
CA THR A 202 2.68 -10.04 -15.08
C THR A 202 3.53 -10.83 -14.09
N GLU A 203 3.60 -10.34 -12.86
CA GLU A 203 4.20 -11.09 -11.75
C GLU A 203 3.56 -12.48 -11.67
N VAL A 204 4.37 -13.50 -11.43
CA VAL A 204 3.86 -14.85 -11.14
C VAL A 204 3.92 -15.07 -9.65
N LEU A 205 2.77 -15.33 -9.03
CA LEU A 205 2.68 -15.68 -7.62
C LEU A 205 2.57 -17.20 -7.48
N GLU A 206 3.59 -17.82 -6.90
CA GLU A 206 3.54 -19.24 -6.51
C GLU A 206 2.34 -19.49 -5.59
N ASP A 207 1.67 -20.63 -5.74
CA ASP A 207 0.46 -21.03 -5.01
C ASP A 207 -0.78 -20.17 -5.28
N PHE A 208 -0.76 -19.29 -6.28
CA PHE A 208 -1.90 -18.49 -6.68
C PHE A 208 -2.22 -18.66 -8.17
N ASN A 209 -3.50 -18.61 -8.48
CA ASN A 209 -4.00 -18.57 -9.85
C ASN A 209 -4.46 -17.15 -10.18
N LEU A 210 -4.06 -16.63 -11.33
CA LEU A 210 -4.57 -15.37 -11.84
C LEU A 210 -6.04 -15.54 -12.25
N VAL A 211 -6.94 -14.87 -11.54
CA VAL A 211 -8.39 -14.91 -11.81
C VAL A 211 -8.78 -13.86 -12.84
N LYS A 212 -8.23 -12.63 -12.71
CA LYS A 212 -8.59 -11.50 -13.56
C LYS A 212 -7.46 -10.50 -13.66
N GLY A 213 -7.24 -9.97 -14.84
CA GLY A 213 -6.43 -8.78 -15.10
C GLY A 213 -7.31 -7.65 -15.59
N ILE A 214 -7.10 -6.45 -15.08
CA ILE A 214 -7.82 -5.23 -15.46
C ILE A 214 -6.79 -4.15 -15.76
N SER A 215 -6.90 -3.51 -16.93
CA SER A 215 -6.16 -2.30 -17.25
C SER A 215 -7.02 -1.08 -16.94
N LEU A 216 -6.50 -0.17 -16.14
CA LEU A 216 -7.14 1.10 -15.79
C LEU A 216 -6.26 2.25 -16.25
N SER A 217 -6.72 2.99 -17.23
CA SER A 217 -5.97 4.08 -17.84
C SER A 217 -6.88 5.30 -18.02
N TYR A 218 -6.41 6.47 -17.57
CA TYR A 218 -7.14 7.72 -17.72
C TYR A 218 -6.17 8.91 -17.69
N PRO A 219 -6.49 10.03 -18.39
CA PRO A 219 -5.66 11.22 -18.33
C PRO A 219 -5.87 11.98 -17.02
N MET A 220 -4.81 12.59 -16.51
CA MET A 220 -4.86 13.59 -15.45
C MET A 220 -4.59 14.96 -16.03
N HIS A 221 -5.36 15.97 -15.59
CA HIS A 221 -5.16 17.37 -15.92
C HIS A 221 -4.68 18.10 -14.67
N LEU A 222 -3.36 18.22 -14.51
CA LEU A 222 -2.71 18.69 -13.29
C LEU A 222 -2.39 20.18 -13.38
N LYS A 223 -2.71 20.95 -12.34
CA LYS A 223 -2.12 22.27 -12.15
C LYS A 223 -0.61 22.12 -11.91
N GLY A 224 0.16 23.18 -12.16
CA GLY A 224 1.61 23.14 -11.97
C GLY A 224 2.03 22.65 -10.58
N SER A 225 1.35 23.11 -9.52
CA SER A 225 1.63 22.64 -8.15
C SER A 225 1.33 21.14 -7.93
N GLU A 226 0.31 20.60 -8.61
CA GLU A 226 -0.05 19.18 -8.54
C GLU A 226 0.93 18.33 -9.36
N ALA A 227 1.39 18.84 -10.50
CA ALA A 227 2.44 18.18 -11.29
C ALA A 227 3.78 18.13 -10.55
N VAL A 228 4.14 19.20 -9.82
CA VAL A 228 5.28 19.21 -8.91
C VAL A 228 5.10 18.18 -7.79
N ALA A 229 3.93 18.11 -7.17
CA ALA A 229 3.65 17.11 -6.14
C ALA A 229 3.73 15.68 -6.68
N LEU A 230 3.23 15.44 -7.90
CA LEU A 230 3.37 14.15 -8.57
C LEU A 230 4.83 13.78 -8.76
N LEU A 231 5.65 14.68 -9.28
CA LEU A 231 7.09 14.43 -9.45
C LEU A 231 7.74 14.14 -8.09
N GLN A 232 7.47 14.96 -7.06
CA GLN A 232 8.05 14.83 -5.72
C GLN A 232 7.75 13.47 -5.06
N MET A 233 6.59 12.87 -5.32
CA MET A 233 6.22 11.59 -4.74
C MET A 233 6.72 10.37 -5.52
N THR A 234 7.39 10.58 -6.66
CA THR A 234 7.92 9.49 -7.49
C THR A 234 9.37 9.18 -7.20
N PRO A 235 9.84 7.94 -7.45
CA PRO A 235 11.23 7.57 -7.21
C PRO A 235 12.22 8.22 -8.19
N PHE A 236 11.75 8.88 -9.24
CA PHE A 236 12.64 9.58 -10.20
C PHE A 236 12.76 11.08 -9.96
N ALA A 237 12.19 11.62 -8.90
CA ALA A 237 12.33 13.02 -8.50
C ALA A 237 13.79 13.45 -8.38
N TRP A 238 14.65 12.59 -7.84
CA TRP A 238 16.07 12.86 -7.65
C TRP A 238 16.89 12.93 -8.98
N ARG A 239 16.32 12.46 -10.10
CA ARG A 239 16.91 12.56 -11.44
C ARG A 239 16.45 13.80 -12.20
N ALA A 240 15.38 14.44 -11.75
CA ALA A 240 14.86 15.63 -12.41
C ALA A 240 15.79 16.82 -12.20
N LYS A 241 16.17 17.45 -13.30
CA LYS A 241 16.95 18.70 -13.29
C LYS A 241 16.09 19.84 -12.77
N THR A 242 16.72 20.90 -12.27
CA THR A 242 16.04 22.10 -11.74
C THR A 242 15.04 22.68 -12.74
N GLU A 243 15.42 22.72 -14.01
CA GLU A 243 14.59 23.24 -15.10
C GLU A 243 13.26 22.49 -15.25
N VAL A 244 13.25 21.17 -14.99
CA VAL A 244 12.02 20.36 -15.03
C VAL A 244 11.06 20.78 -13.92
N TRP A 245 11.57 21.02 -12.71
CA TRP A 245 10.78 21.50 -11.57
C TRP A 245 10.18 22.88 -11.84
N GLU A 246 10.98 23.79 -12.39
CA GLU A 246 10.57 25.13 -12.74
C GLU A 246 9.53 25.11 -13.88
N GLU A 247 9.75 24.32 -14.91
CA GLU A 247 8.82 24.14 -16.01
C GLU A 247 7.47 23.63 -15.51
N LEU A 248 7.43 22.59 -14.71
CA LEU A 248 6.20 22.04 -14.16
C LEU A 248 5.47 23.08 -13.30
N ALA A 249 6.18 23.79 -12.42
CA ALA A 249 5.60 24.77 -11.51
C ALA A 249 4.88 25.92 -12.23
N THR A 250 5.33 26.28 -13.42
CA THR A 250 4.78 27.40 -14.23
C THR A 250 3.64 26.99 -15.15
N LYS A 251 3.41 25.70 -15.36
CA LYS A 251 2.33 25.22 -16.23
C LYS A 251 0.95 25.53 -15.64
N ALA A 252 0.07 26.11 -16.46
CA ALA A 252 -1.34 26.25 -16.09
C ALA A 252 -2.00 24.87 -15.97
N ILE A 253 -1.75 24.00 -16.94
CA ILE A 253 -2.19 22.59 -16.95
C ILE A 253 -1.07 21.74 -17.52
N PHE A 254 -0.82 20.60 -16.87
CA PHE A 254 0.05 19.53 -17.31
C PHE A 254 -0.79 18.26 -17.48
N ASP A 255 -0.92 17.80 -18.71
CA ASP A 255 -1.61 16.56 -19.03
C ASP A 255 -0.67 15.39 -18.85
N CYS A 256 -1.08 14.40 -18.05
CA CYS A 256 -0.26 13.23 -17.76
C CYS A 256 -1.14 11.97 -17.70
N GLN A 257 -0.76 10.96 -18.46
CA GLN A 257 -1.48 9.72 -18.54
C GLN A 257 -1.20 8.84 -17.32
N THR A 258 -2.25 8.33 -16.69
CA THR A 258 -2.15 7.18 -15.78
C THR A 258 -2.30 5.89 -16.58
N ASP A 259 -1.67 4.84 -16.09
CA ASP A 259 -1.83 3.50 -16.63
C ASP A 259 -1.51 2.49 -15.51
N PHE A 260 -2.55 1.78 -15.05
CA PHE A 260 -2.44 0.81 -13.95
C PHE A 260 -2.85 -0.57 -14.43
N ASN A 261 -2.10 -1.58 -14.01
CA ASN A 261 -2.49 -2.97 -14.11
C ASN A 261 -2.99 -3.47 -12.75
N LEU A 262 -4.24 -3.88 -12.71
CA LEU A 262 -4.84 -4.52 -11.55
C LEU A 262 -4.92 -6.01 -11.80
N HIS A 263 -4.37 -6.82 -10.90
CA HIS A 263 -4.46 -8.28 -10.98
C HIS A 263 -5.13 -8.84 -9.73
N ILE A 264 -6.03 -9.79 -9.94
CA ILE A 264 -6.72 -10.51 -8.89
C ILE A 264 -6.22 -11.95 -8.93
N TRP A 265 -5.58 -12.34 -7.86
CA TRP A 265 -5.03 -13.68 -7.66
C TRP A 265 -5.84 -14.41 -6.60
N GLN A 266 -6.10 -15.68 -6.81
CA GLN A 266 -6.75 -16.53 -5.81
C GLN A 266 -5.77 -17.61 -5.37
N ARG A 267 -5.61 -17.79 -4.05
CA ARG A 267 -4.79 -18.84 -3.49
C ARG A 267 -5.40 -20.19 -3.83
N SER A 268 -4.56 -21.12 -4.31
CA SER A 268 -4.93 -22.51 -4.53
C SER A 268 -5.36 -23.19 -3.22
N ASN A 269 -6.26 -24.16 -3.31
CA ASN A 269 -6.75 -24.92 -2.16
C ASN A 269 -5.70 -25.86 -1.58
#